data_31a522de0ec32c1b25da42ad1b96a6a1
#
_entry.id   31a522de0ec32c1b25da42ad1b96a6a1
#
_cell.length_a   1.000
_cell.length_b   1.000
_cell.length_c   1.000
_cell.angle_alpha   90.00
_cell.angle_beta   90.00
_cell.angle_gamma   90.00
#
_symmetry.space_group_name_H-M   'P 1'
#
loop_
_entity.id
_entity.type
_entity.pdbx_description
1 polymer ?
#
loop_
_entity_poly.entity_id
_entity_poly.type
_entity_poly.pdbx_seq_one_letter_code
_entity_poly.pdbx_strand_id
1 'polypeptide(L)'
;MTTQRIFTTLFILIIGLSTSFGTERRDSTSLPIFRGILSGMYLHTGYVGSRPFTFTHNGIEYNGRLQGTVWGIGGHSKALLGRHIRIGGEAYISNHRYENHSKASIMWGGLVADYAWAIGSKFNIILGNTIGGGHFVHTKIFAPVTVDYNADEVVAIRRYGFWCYVPNIACEYILSDRTRMTFRTDYMLNISRRENDFFTGIRFYIGLTFKSH
;
A
#
# COMPACT_ATOMS: atom_id res chain seq x y z
N MET A 1 25.79 -3.47 5.25
CA MET A 1 25.66 -4.93 5.50
C MET A 1 24.55 -5.33 6.49
N THR A 2 23.98 -4.44 7.27
CA THR A 2 23.01 -4.74 8.34
C THR A 2 21.56 -4.93 7.84
N THR A 3 21.13 -4.22 6.80
CA THR A 3 19.76 -4.24 6.32
C THR A 3 19.37 -5.56 5.64
N GLN A 4 20.31 -6.18 4.94
CA GLN A 4 20.09 -7.45 4.24
C GLN A 4 19.88 -8.62 5.22
N ARG A 5 20.55 -8.60 6.35
CA ARG A 5 20.41 -9.63 7.41
C ARG A 5 19.06 -9.55 8.11
N ILE A 6 18.52 -8.35 8.32
CA ILE A 6 17.19 -8.15 8.93
C ILE A 6 16.09 -8.70 8.01
N PHE A 7 16.19 -8.48 6.69
CA PHE A 7 15.25 -9.03 5.73
C PHE A 7 15.25 -10.55 5.67
N THR A 8 16.44 -11.15 5.69
CA THR A 8 16.58 -12.62 5.67
C THR A 8 16.01 -13.23 6.94
N THR A 9 16.26 -12.63 8.10
CA THR A 9 15.74 -13.10 9.40
C THR A 9 14.22 -12.96 9.48
N LEU A 10 13.65 -11.85 8.98
CA LEU A 10 12.20 -11.63 8.94
C LEU A 10 11.51 -12.62 7.99
N PHE A 11 12.11 -12.90 6.85
CA PHE A 11 11.60 -13.85 5.86
C PHE A 11 11.62 -15.30 6.38
N ILE A 12 12.68 -15.69 7.09
CA ILE A 12 12.79 -17.01 7.74
C ILE A 12 11.79 -17.13 8.89
N LEU A 13 11.56 -16.05 9.66
CA LEU A 13 10.58 -16.04 10.75
C LEU A 13 9.14 -16.21 10.21
N ILE A 14 8.81 -15.58 9.08
CA ILE A 14 7.50 -15.71 8.44
C ILE A 14 7.29 -17.13 7.90
N ILE A 15 8.31 -17.73 7.30
CA ILE A 15 8.25 -19.12 6.82
C ILE A 15 8.20 -20.09 8.00
N GLY A 16 8.95 -19.86 9.06
CA GLY A 16 8.96 -20.70 10.27
C GLY A 16 7.64 -20.70 11.03
N LEU A 17 6.92 -19.57 11.07
CA LEU A 17 5.59 -19.48 11.67
C LEU A 17 4.53 -20.23 10.84
N SER A 18 4.68 -20.31 9.52
CA SER A 18 3.72 -21.02 8.68
C SER A 18 3.80 -22.54 8.78
N THR A 19 4.94 -23.09 9.24
CA THR A 19 5.11 -24.57 9.39
C THR A 19 4.71 -25.10 10.76
N SER A 20 4.59 -24.23 11.78
CA SER A 20 4.31 -24.66 13.16
C SER A 20 2.81 -24.81 13.50
N PHE A 21 1.89 -24.40 12.63
CA PHE A 21 0.44 -24.45 12.86
C PHE A 21 -0.30 -25.43 11.95
N GLY A 22 0.22 -26.61 11.74
CA GLY A 22 -0.31 -27.53 10.73
C GLY A 22 -0.60 -28.94 11.20
N THR A 23 -1.19 -29.19 12.37
CA THR A 23 -1.72 -30.52 12.71
C THR A 23 -3.08 -30.44 13.40
N GLU A 24 -4.06 -29.91 12.72
CA GLU A 24 -5.45 -30.17 13.08
C GLU A 24 -6.00 -31.31 12.21
N ARG A 25 -6.45 -32.37 12.87
CA ARG A 25 -7.03 -33.59 12.28
C ARG A 25 -8.14 -33.23 11.29
N ARG A 26 -7.93 -33.58 10.05
CA ARG A 26 -8.83 -33.35 8.93
C ARG A 26 -10.03 -34.29 9.06
N ASP A 27 -11.18 -33.77 9.47
CA ASP A 27 -12.45 -34.32 9.08
C ASP A 27 -12.67 -33.99 7.60
N SER A 28 -12.76 -35.05 6.78
CA SER A 28 -12.72 -35.01 5.32
C SER A 28 -14.07 -34.66 4.69
N THR A 29 -14.64 -33.53 5.01
CA THR A 29 -15.57 -32.85 4.12
C THR A 29 -14.74 -31.87 3.29
N SER A 30 -14.44 -32.23 2.06
CA SER A 30 -13.66 -31.40 1.13
C SER A 30 -14.38 -30.08 0.88
N LEU A 31 -13.96 -29.03 1.61
CA LEU A 31 -14.43 -27.68 1.33
C LEU A 31 -14.03 -27.33 -0.11
N PRO A 32 -14.91 -26.69 -0.88
CA PRO A 32 -14.58 -26.27 -2.23
C PRO A 32 -13.34 -25.37 -2.20
N ILE A 33 -12.41 -25.57 -3.13
CA ILE A 33 -11.17 -24.79 -3.22
C ILE A 33 -11.50 -23.32 -3.39
N PHE A 34 -12.47 -22.98 -4.23
CA PHE A 34 -12.95 -21.62 -4.44
C PHE A 34 -14.21 -21.36 -3.60
N ARG A 35 -14.22 -20.28 -2.81
CA ARG A 35 -15.29 -19.94 -1.87
C ARG A 35 -15.95 -18.58 -2.15
N GLY A 36 -15.66 -17.99 -3.30
CA GLY A 36 -16.21 -16.72 -3.71
C GLY A 36 -15.15 -15.61 -3.84
N ILE A 37 -15.60 -14.42 -4.11
CA ILE A 37 -14.78 -13.22 -4.32
C ILE A 37 -15.06 -12.23 -3.21
N LEU A 38 -14.01 -11.59 -2.68
CA LEU A 38 -14.07 -10.44 -1.81
C LEU A 38 -13.65 -9.21 -2.59
N SER A 39 -14.54 -8.24 -2.72
CA SER A 39 -14.23 -6.95 -3.32
C SER A 39 -14.56 -5.82 -2.37
N GLY A 40 -13.74 -4.78 -2.33
CA GLY A 40 -13.95 -3.70 -1.39
C GLY A 40 -13.25 -2.40 -1.77
N MET A 41 -13.65 -1.34 -1.09
CA MET A 41 -13.06 -0.02 -1.21
C MET A 41 -12.51 0.43 0.13
N TYR A 42 -11.38 1.14 0.07
CA TYR A 42 -10.70 1.71 1.22
C TYR A 42 -10.48 3.21 1.05
N LEU A 43 -10.68 3.94 2.12
CA LEU A 43 -10.06 5.24 2.34
C LEU A 43 -8.78 5.02 3.14
N HIS A 44 -7.74 5.79 2.86
CA HIS A 44 -6.53 5.70 3.63
C HIS A 44 -5.91 7.05 3.91
N THR A 45 -5.21 7.09 5.03
CA THR A 45 -4.34 8.18 5.44
C THR A 45 -3.03 7.60 5.96
N GLY A 46 -2.04 8.43 6.19
CA GLY A 46 -0.77 7.97 6.76
C GLY A 46 0.24 9.08 6.85
N TYR A 47 1.37 8.78 7.47
CA TYR A 47 2.50 9.69 7.54
C TYR A 47 3.66 9.15 6.73
N VAL A 48 4.12 9.94 5.79
CA VAL A 48 5.15 9.56 4.84
C VAL A 48 6.31 10.53 4.83
N GLY A 49 7.46 10.04 4.43
CA GLY A 49 8.66 10.86 4.26
C GLY A 49 9.53 10.34 3.12
N SER A 50 10.19 11.28 2.41
CA SER A 50 11.21 10.98 1.43
C SER A 50 12.62 11.17 2.01
N ARG A 51 13.63 10.76 1.26
CA ARG A 51 15.00 11.22 1.49
C ARG A 51 15.15 12.68 1.04
N PRO A 52 16.17 13.40 1.53
CA PRO A 52 16.54 14.66 0.91
C PRO A 52 16.85 14.45 -0.57
N PHE A 53 16.32 15.31 -1.41
CA PHE A 53 16.54 15.27 -2.85
C PHE A 53 16.90 16.66 -3.37
N THR A 54 17.68 16.66 -4.44
CA THR A 54 18.02 17.87 -5.17
C THR A 54 17.47 17.74 -6.57
N PHE A 55 16.89 18.80 -7.09
CA PHE A 55 16.58 18.87 -8.51
C PHE A 55 16.88 20.25 -9.06
N THR A 56 17.27 20.30 -10.32
CA THR A 56 17.65 21.51 -11.00
C THR A 56 16.51 21.97 -11.89
N HIS A 57 16.12 23.24 -11.77
CA HIS A 57 15.14 23.87 -12.62
C HIS A 57 15.69 25.24 -13.05
N ASN A 58 15.71 25.52 -14.36
CA ASN A 58 16.30 26.75 -14.93
C ASN A 58 17.74 27.07 -14.44
N GLY A 59 18.57 26.02 -14.28
CA GLY A 59 19.95 26.16 -13.83
C GLY A 59 20.14 26.41 -12.33
N ILE A 60 19.04 26.45 -11.55
CA ILE A 60 19.07 26.64 -10.10
C ILE A 60 18.84 25.30 -9.42
N GLU A 61 19.70 24.95 -8.47
CA GLU A 61 19.53 23.76 -7.65
C GLU A 61 18.58 24.00 -6.47
N TYR A 62 17.59 23.14 -6.34
CA TYR A 62 16.63 23.15 -5.23
C TYR A 62 16.76 21.88 -4.40
N ASN A 63 16.98 22.07 -3.11
CA ASN A 63 16.97 20.99 -2.14
C ASN A 63 15.59 20.89 -1.49
N GLY A 64 15.10 19.66 -1.32
CA GLY A 64 13.81 19.43 -0.72
C GLY A 64 13.72 18.09 0.00
N ARG A 65 12.67 17.95 0.77
CA ARG A 65 12.26 16.70 1.42
C ARG A 65 10.74 16.68 1.47
N LEU A 66 10.14 15.61 0.99
CA LEU A 66 8.71 15.37 1.17
C LEU A 66 8.49 14.73 2.53
N GLN A 67 7.64 15.34 3.34
CA GLN A 67 7.28 14.79 4.65
C GLN A 67 5.90 15.31 5.04
N GLY A 68 5.02 14.41 5.50
CA GLY A 68 3.72 14.80 6.00
C GLY A 68 2.64 13.76 5.76
N THR A 69 1.40 14.20 5.92
CA THR A 69 0.23 13.35 5.82
C THR A 69 -0.16 13.11 4.36
N VAL A 70 -0.43 11.87 4.03
CA VAL A 70 -1.05 11.47 2.77
C VAL A 70 -2.49 11.07 3.01
N TRP A 71 -3.29 11.20 1.96
CA TRP A 71 -4.63 10.64 1.92
C TRP A 71 -4.94 10.06 0.56
N GLY A 72 -5.78 9.05 0.49
CA GLY A 72 -6.14 8.44 -0.75
C GLY A 72 -7.30 7.50 -0.64
N ILE A 73 -7.59 6.92 -1.79
CA ILE A 73 -8.66 5.95 -1.98
C ILE A 73 -8.13 4.82 -2.84
N GLY A 74 -8.69 3.65 -2.65
CA GLY A 74 -8.41 2.49 -3.48
C GLY A 74 -9.36 1.36 -3.21
N GLY A 75 -9.04 0.20 -3.77
CA GLY A 75 -9.85 -0.98 -3.61
C GLY A 75 -9.12 -2.24 -3.99
N HIS A 76 -9.79 -3.36 -3.77
CA HIS A 76 -9.26 -4.68 -4.08
C HIS A 76 -10.36 -5.61 -4.56
N SER A 77 -9.93 -6.66 -5.24
CA SER A 77 -10.75 -7.84 -5.53
C SER A 77 -9.90 -9.08 -5.33
N LYS A 78 -10.35 -10.02 -4.49
CA LYS A 78 -9.59 -11.21 -4.07
C LYS A 78 -10.46 -12.46 -4.11
N ALA A 79 -9.98 -13.52 -4.72
CA ALA A 79 -10.55 -14.86 -4.66
C ALA A 79 -10.25 -15.48 -3.29
N LEU A 80 -11.24 -16.10 -2.68
CA LEU A 80 -11.14 -16.87 -1.46
C LEU A 80 -10.80 -18.32 -1.80
N LEU A 81 -9.62 -18.79 -1.40
CA LEU A 81 -9.13 -20.14 -1.67
C LEU A 81 -8.99 -20.92 -0.36
N GLY A 82 -9.74 -22.01 -0.27
CA GLY A 82 -9.80 -22.79 0.97
C GLY A 82 -10.28 -21.96 2.16
N ARG A 83 -9.68 -22.18 3.34
CA ARG A 83 -10.11 -21.53 4.59
C ARG A 83 -9.40 -20.17 4.82
N HIS A 84 -8.16 -20.04 4.38
CA HIS A 84 -7.27 -18.99 4.86
C HIS A 84 -6.67 -18.13 3.76
N ILE A 85 -6.53 -18.65 2.54
CA ILE A 85 -5.79 -17.98 1.48
C ILE A 85 -6.73 -17.08 0.68
N ARG A 86 -6.24 -15.86 0.37
CA ARG A 86 -6.90 -14.90 -0.50
C ARG A 86 -5.88 -14.37 -1.49
N ILE A 87 -6.18 -14.44 -2.78
CA ILE A 87 -5.30 -13.97 -3.85
C ILE A 87 -6.10 -13.08 -4.79
N GLY A 88 -5.52 -11.96 -5.20
CA GLY A 88 -6.21 -11.06 -6.10
C GLY A 88 -5.39 -9.86 -6.52
N GLY A 89 -6.07 -8.77 -6.82
CA GLY A 89 -5.46 -7.49 -7.17
C GLY A 89 -5.97 -6.36 -6.31
N GLU A 90 -5.15 -5.33 -6.19
CA GLU A 90 -5.52 -4.07 -5.53
C GLU A 90 -4.90 -2.88 -6.24
N ALA A 91 -5.55 -1.72 -6.13
CA ALA A 91 -5.06 -0.47 -6.68
C ALA A 91 -5.46 0.72 -5.81
N TYR A 92 -4.57 1.72 -5.73
CA TYR A 92 -4.73 2.89 -4.87
C TYR A 92 -4.17 4.15 -5.51
N ILE A 93 -4.75 5.28 -5.13
CA ILE A 93 -4.23 6.61 -5.39
C ILE A 93 -3.99 7.30 -4.06
N SER A 94 -2.77 7.80 -3.85
CA SER A 94 -2.37 8.56 -2.66
C SER A 94 -1.88 9.93 -3.06
N ASN A 95 -2.28 10.95 -2.33
CA ASN A 95 -1.90 12.32 -2.56
C ASN A 95 -1.29 12.94 -1.31
N HIS A 96 -0.22 13.67 -1.48
CA HIS A 96 0.42 14.49 -0.47
C HIS A 96 0.51 15.93 -0.99
N ARG A 97 0.03 16.88 -0.20
CA ARG A 97 0.17 18.31 -0.46
C ARG A 97 1.12 18.91 0.56
N TYR A 98 1.98 19.78 0.12
CA TYR A 98 2.97 20.46 0.95
C TYR A 98 3.15 21.92 0.49
N GLU A 99 4.23 22.59 0.89
CA GLU A 99 4.48 24.01 0.67
C GLU A 99 4.04 24.56 -0.70
N ASN A 100 3.50 25.78 -0.72
CA ASN A 100 3.11 26.53 -1.92
C ASN A 100 2.18 25.76 -2.87
N HIS A 101 1.22 24.98 -2.34
CA HIS A 101 0.33 24.13 -3.13
C HIS A 101 1.04 23.03 -3.95
N SER A 102 2.33 22.79 -3.70
CA SER A 102 3.06 21.67 -4.31
C SER A 102 2.40 20.34 -3.96
N LYS A 103 2.46 19.39 -4.89
CA LYS A 103 1.76 18.11 -4.77
C LYS A 103 2.65 16.93 -5.17
N ALA A 104 2.65 15.89 -4.37
CA ALA A 104 3.18 14.59 -4.74
C ALA A 104 2.05 13.56 -4.77
N SER A 105 1.94 12.78 -5.83
CA SER A 105 0.88 11.81 -6.06
C SER A 105 1.48 10.47 -6.46
N ILE A 106 0.98 9.40 -5.85
CA ILE A 106 1.30 8.01 -6.22
C ILE A 106 0.01 7.33 -6.66
N MET A 107 0.04 6.74 -7.84
CA MET A 107 -0.97 5.79 -8.30
C MET A 107 -0.28 4.44 -8.48
N TRP A 108 -0.76 3.40 -7.80
CA TRP A 108 -0.14 2.09 -7.82
C TRP A 108 -1.17 0.97 -7.73
N GLY A 109 -0.77 -0.21 -8.17
CA GLY A 109 -1.56 -1.43 -8.04
C GLY A 109 -0.68 -2.66 -8.17
N GLY A 110 -1.21 -3.80 -7.77
CA GLY A 110 -0.44 -5.03 -7.80
C GLY A 110 -1.24 -6.27 -7.45
N LEU A 111 -0.54 -7.39 -7.49
CA LEU A 111 -1.04 -8.68 -7.05
C LEU A 111 -0.88 -8.78 -5.53
N VAL A 112 -1.94 -9.16 -4.86
CA VAL A 112 -2.00 -9.33 -3.41
C VAL A 112 -2.24 -10.78 -3.05
N ALA A 113 -1.52 -11.26 -2.04
CA ALA A 113 -1.74 -12.54 -1.40
C ALA A 113 -1.86 -12.34 0.10
N ASP A 114 -2.95 -12.82 0.69
CA ASP A 114 -3.26 -12.70 2.10
C ASP A 114 -3.46 -14.07 2.74
N TYR A 115 -3.10 -14.17 4.00
CA TYR A 115 -3.48 -15.26 4.87
C TYR A 115 -4.37 -14.72 5.99
N ALA A 116 -5.57 -15.30 6.15
CA ALA A 116 -6.57 -14.86 7.10
C ALA A 116 -6.79 -15.91 8.21
N TRP A 117 -6.64 -15.50 9.46
CA TRP A 117 -6.98 -16.29 10.64
C TRP A 117 -8.30 -15.81 11.22
N ALA A 118 -9.27 -16.72 11.38
CA ALA A 118 -10.50 -16.44 12.09
C ALA A 118 -10.26 -16.45 13.61
N ILE A 119 -10.65 -15.38 14.28
CA ILE A 119 -10.65 -15.25 15.74
C ILE A 119 -12.10 -15.20 16.21
N GLY A 120 -12.62 -16.35 16.65
CA GLY A 120 -14.03 -16.47 16.96
C GLY A 120 -14.92 -16.36 15.71
N SER A 121 -16.15 -15.89 15.88
CA SER A 121 -17.15 -15.84 14.80
C SER A 121 -17.18 -14.53 14.03
N LYS A 122 -16.60 -13.46 14.56
CA LYS A 122 -16.76 -12.10 14.00
C LYS A 122 -15.48 -11.42 13.56
N PHE A 123 -14.31 -11.93 13.92
CA PHE A 123 -13.04 -11.29 13.63
C PHE A 123 -12.12 -12.17 12.78
N ASN A 124 -11.41 -11.54 11.85
CA ASN A 124 -10.28 -12.15 11.17
C ASN A 124 -9.06 -11.25 11.32
N ILE A 125 -7.91 -11.83 11.60
CA ILE A 125 -6.61 -11.18 11.45
C ILE A 125 -6.02 -11.63 10.12
N ILE A 126 -5.48 -10.68 9.37
CA ILE A 126 -4.97 -10.92 8.03
C ILE A 126 -3.53 -10.45 7.97
N LEU A 127 -2.65 -11.31 7.50
CA LEU A 127 -1.31 -10.94 7.06
C LEU A 127 -1.27 -11.03 5.54
N GLY A 128 -0.81 -9.97 4.91
CA GLY A 128 -0.78 -9.90 3.46
C GLY A 128 0.48 -9.24 2.92
N ASN A 129 0.69 -9.49 1.65
CA ASN A 129 1.77 -8.88 0.87
C ASN A 129 1.26 -8.52 -0.51
N THR A 130 1.68 -7.37 -1.01
CA THR A 130 1.40 -6.95 -2.37
C THR A 130 2.70 -6.70 -3.11
N ILE A 131 2.81 -7.23 -4.31
CA ILE A 131 3.87 -6.91 -5.26
C ILE A 131 3.22 -6.22 -6.45
N GLY A 132 3.72 -5.05 -6.78
CA GLY A 132 3.12 -4.26 -7.83
C GLY A 132 3.99 -3.10 -8.27
N GLY A 133 3.38 -2.16 -8.95
CA GLY A 133 4.07 -0.97 -9.43
C GLY A 133 3.10 0.16 -9.70
N GLY A 134 3.64 1.28 -10.12
CA GLY A 134 2.83 2.45 -10.37
C GLY A 134 3.60 3.62 -10.92
N HIS A 135 2.95 4.77 -10.84
CA HIS A 135 3.49 6.04 -11.27
C HIS A 135 3.54 7.02 -10.11
N PHE A 136 4.66 7.71 -10.01
CA PHE A 136 4.86 8.83 -9.11
C PHE A 136 4.85 10.13 -9.92
N VAL A 137 4.12 11.11 -9.44
CA VAL A 137 4.05 12.46 -10.03
C VAL A 137 4.34 13.47 -8.94
N HIS A 138 5.41 14.21 -9.11
CA HIS A 138 5.83 15.27 -8.20
C HIS A 138 5.74 16.61 -8.92
N THR A 139 4.91 17.50 -8.42
CA THR A 139 4.75 18.87 -8.90
C THR A 139 5.21 19.83 -7.82
N LYS A 140 6.32 20.51 -8.07
CA LYS A 140 6.87 21.54 -7.18
C LYS A 140 6.54 22.92 -7.74
N ILE A 141 5.99 23.77 -6.89
CA ILE A 141 5.71 25.17 -7.19
C ILE A 141 6.67 26.01 -6.35
N PHE A 142 7.52 26.82 -7.00
CA PHE A 142 8.61 27.56 -6.36
C PHE A 142 8.19 28.91 -5.79
N ALA A 143 7.18 29.55 -6.39
CA ALA A 143 6.65 30.82 -5.92
C ALA A 143 5.12 30.80 -5.98
N PRO A 144 4.43 31.62 -5.18
CA PRO A 144 3.00 31.81 -5.37
C PRO A 144 2.77 32.33 -6.79
N VAL A 145 1.87 31.67 -7.53
CA VAL A 145 1.51 32.06 -8.88
C VAL A 145 0.83 33.44 -8.79
N THR A 146 1.57 34.48 -9.08
CA THR A 146 1.04 35.86 -9.29
C THR A 146 0.90 36.08 -10.77
N VAL A 147 0.01 36.97 -11.17
CA VAL A 147 -0.45 37.15 -12.58
C VAL A 147 0.68 37.47 -13.57
N ASP A 148 1.88 37.81 -13.09
CA ASP A 148 3.02 38.27 -13.90
C ASP A 148 4.10 37.21 -14.21
N TYR A 149 3.93 35.95 -13.75
CA TYR A 149 4.92 34.91 -14.01
C TYR A 149 4.44 33.90 -15.07
N ASN A 150 5.34 33.55 -16.00
CA ASN A 150 5.13 32.43 -16.91
C ASN A 150 5.05 31.11 -16.10
N ALA A 151 4.02 30.32 -16.31
CA ALA A 151 3.78 29.08 -15.58
C ALA A 151 4.96 28.09 -15.64
N ASP A 152 5.73 28.10 -16.73
CA ASP A 152 6.89 27.22 -16.94
C ASP A 152 8.11 27.60 -16.08
N GLU A 153 8.18 28.84 -15.58
CA GLU A 153 9.27 29.29 -14.72
C GLU A 153 9.04 28.97 -13.26
N VAL A 154 7.79 28.72 -12.87
CA VAL A 154 7.36 28.59 -11.47
C VAL A 154 7.08 27.13 -11.11
N VAL A 155 6.89 26.23 -12.09
CA VAL A 155 6.43 24.86 -11.86
C VAL A 155 7.40 23.85 -12.45
N ALA A 156 7.93 22.96 -11.61
CA ALA A 156 8.65 21.77 -12.07
C ALA A 156 7.81 20.52 -11.87
N ILE A 157 7.75 19.67 -12.91
CA ILE A 157 7.02 18.40 -12.88
C ILE A 157 8.00 17.26 -13.13
N ARG A 158 8.04 16.33 -12.18
CA ARG A 158 8.80 15.09 -12.30
C ARG A 158 7.84 13.89 -12.31
N ARG A 159 8.06 12.97 -13.24
CA ARG A 159 7.25 11.75 -13.39
C ARG A 159 8.13 10.55 -13.60
N TYR A 160 7.84 9.45 -12.90
CA TYR A 160 8.55 8.18 -13.12
C TYR A 160 7.69 6.98 -12.69
N GLY A 161 8.01 5.82 -13.27
CA GLY A 161 7.45 4.54 -12.84
C GLY A 161 8.27 3.92 -11.72
N PHE A 162 7.63 3.09 -10.90
CA PHE A 162 8.29 2.34 -9.83
C PHE A 162 7.69 0.96 -9.63
N TRP A 163 8.45 0.06 -9.02
CA TRP A 163 7.99 -1.20 -8.48
C TRP A 163 7.97 -1.13 -6.97
N CYS A 164 6.99 -1.75 -6.35
CA CYS A 164 6.84 -1.75 -4.90
C CYS A 164 6.53 -3.13 -4.33
N TYR A 165 6.94 -3.31 -3.08
CA TYR A 165 6.54 -4.38 -2.21
C TYR A 165 5.85 -3.78 -0.99
N VAL A 166 4.65 -4.29 -0.65
CA VAL A 166 3.79 -3.67 0.36
C VAL A 166 3.31 -4.75 1.34
N PRO A 167 4.09 -5.04 2.40
CA PRO A 167 3.61 -5.86 3.50
C PRO A 167 2.49 -5.16 4.24
N ASN A 168 1.49 -5.92 4.67
CA ASN A 168 0.35 -5.39 5.38
C ASN A 168 -0.18 -6.33 6.47
N ILE A 169 -0.82 -5.74 7.46
CA ILE A 169 -1.61 -6.42 8.46
C ILE A 169 -3.00 -5.78 8.49
N ALA A 170 -4.03 -6.60 8.64
CA ALA A 170 -5.39 -6.09 8.74
C ALA A 170 -6.20 -6.85 9.79
N CYS A 171 -7.20 -6.15 10.34
CA CYS A 171 -8.26 -6.72 11.15
C CYS A 171 -9.58 -6.51 10.40
N GLU A 172 -10.34 -7.58 10.25
CA GLU A 172 -11.61 -7.59 9.55
C GLU A 172 -12.71 -7.97 10.54
N TYR A 173 -13.74 -7.12 10.65
CA TYR A 173 -14.93 -7.36 11.45
C TYR A 173 -16.10 -7.75 10.54
N ILE A 174 -16.70 -8.91 10.78
CA ILE A 174 -17.81 -9.46 10.00
C ILE A 174 -19.11 -8.79 10.48
N LEU A 175 -19.65 -7.88 9.67
CA LEU A 175 -20.94 -7.21 9.92
C LEU A 175 -22.10 -8.10 9.56
N SER A 176 -21.99 -8.83 8.44
CA SER A 176 -22.97 -9.80 7.95
C SER A 176 -22.26 -10.86 7.11
N ASP A 177 -22.99 -11.86 6.62
CA ASP A 177 -22.44 -12.92 5.76
C ASP A 177 -21.78 -12.37 4.48
N ARG A 178 -22.21 -11.20 4.02
CA ARG A 178 -21.74 -10.58 2.79
C ARG A 178 -20.89 -9.34 3.03
N THR A 179 -20.99 -8.69 4.18
CA THR A 179 -20.36 -7.38 4.41
C THR A 179 -19.39 -7.45 5.57
N ARG A 180 -18.22 -6.86 5.39
CA ARG A 180 -17.15 -6.80 6.39
C ARG A 180 -16.57 -5.41 6.43
N MET A 181 -16.21 -4.96 7.62
CA MET A 181 -15.44 -3.74 7.83
C MET A 181 -13.99 -4.14 8.05
N THR A 182 -13.07 -3.47 7.36
CA THR A 182 -11.65 -3.80 7.41
C THR A 182 -10.84 -2.58 7.82
N PHE A 183 -9.97 -2.80 8.81
CA PHE A 183 -8.90 -1.88 9.19
C PHE A 183 -7.58 -2.51 8.78
N ARG A 184 -6.76 -1.78 8.02
CA ARG A 184 -5.49 -2.28 7.50
C ARG A 184 -4.39 -1.26 7.76
N THR A 185 -3.21 -1.75 8.02
CA THR A 185 -1.97 -0.97 8.07
C THR A 185 -0.96 -1.58 7.12
N ASP A 186 -0.27 -0.75 6.36
CA ASP A 186 0.78 -1.19 5.47
C ASP A 186 1.99 -0.26 5.47
N TYR A 187 3.07 -0.73 4.85
CA TYR A 187 4.28 0.03 4.60
C TYR A 187 4.77 -0.22 3.18
N MET A 188 4.80 0.83 2.34
CA MET A 188 5.26 0.71 0.96
C MET A 188 6.78 0.80 0.88
N LEU A 189 7.40 -0.22 0.29
CA LEU A 189 8.81 -0.28 -0.03
C LEU A 189 8.99 -0.14 -1.55
N ASN A 190 9.76 0.85 -1.98
CA ASN A 190 10.19 0.95 -3.37
C ASN A 190 11.32 -0.06 -3.62
N ILE A 191 11.11 -1.02 -4.52
CA ILE A 191 12.08 -2.06 -4.89
C ILE A 191 12.76 -1.80 -6.25
N SER A 192 12.38 -0.72 -6.95
CA SER A 192 13.04 -0.24 -8.16
C SER A 192 14.22 0.70 -7.83
N ARG A 193 14.69 1.46 -8.82
CA ARG A 193 15.71 2.49 -8.60
C ARG A 193 15.29 3.43 -7.49
N ARG A 194 16.21 3.73 -6.57
CA ARG A 194 15.94 4.60 -5.41
C ARG A 194 15.92 6.06 -5.86
N GLU A 195 14.76 6.53 -6.24
CA GLU A 195 14.53 7.96 -6.38
C GLU A 195 14.39 8.57 -4.99
N ASN A 196 15.18 9.62 -4.70
CA ASN A 196 15.24 10.21 -3.35
C ASN A 196 13.94 10.92 -2.96
N ASP A 197 13.17 11.40 -3.92
CA ASP A 197 11.87 12.04 -3.68
C ASP A 197 10.70 11.06 -3.50
N PHE A 198 10.95 9.74 -3.66
CA PHE A 198 9.92 8.73 -3.37
C PHE A 198 9.62 8.70 -1.88
N PHE A 199 8.37 8.94 -1.52
CA PHE A 199 7.97 8.90 -0.13
C PHE A 199 7.52 7.50 0.31
N THR A 200 8.05 7.08 1.43
CA THR A 200 7.69 5.84 2.13
C THR A 200 7.09 6.19 3.48
N GLY A 201 6.33 5.28 4.06
CA GLY A 201 5.77 5.50 5.39
C GLY A 201 4.64 4.54 5.72
N ILE A 202 4.12 4.68 6.93
CA ILE A 202 3.01 3.88 7.42
C ILE A 202 1.70 4.49 6.93
N ARG A 203 0.82 3.64 6.40
CA ARG A 203 -0.52 4.02 5.96
C ARG A 203 -1.56 3.19 6.68
N PHE A 204 -2.65 3.82 7.03
CA PHE A 204 -3.81 3.24 7.72
C PHE A 204 -5.02 3.32 6.80
N TYR A 205 -5.74 2.25 6.70
CA TYR A 205 -6.89 2.10 5.82
C TYR A 205 -8.12 1.71 6.63
N ILE A 206 -9.25 2.25 6.22
CA ILE A 206 -10.57 1.81 6.66
C ILE A 206 -11.44 1.59 5.43
N GLY A 207 -12.22 0.53 5.41
CA GLY A 207 -13.09 0.26 4.28
C GLY A 207 -14.12 -0.82 4.52
N LEU A 208 -14.97 -0.97 3.53
CA LEU A 208 -15.97 -2.01 3.47
C LEU A 208 -15.61 -3.01 2.37
N THR A 209 -15.77 -4.27 2.69
CA THR A 209 -15.51 -5.40 1.81
C THR A 209 -16.78 -6.23 1.67
N PHE A 210 -17.11 -6.61 0.46
CA PHE A 210 -18.28 -7.37 0.12
C PHE A 210 -17.89 -8.74 -0.43
N LYS A 211 -18.55 -9.78 0.06
CA LYS A 211 -18.38 -11.16 -0.43
C LYS A 211 -19.46 -11.47 -1.47
N SER A 212 -19.02 -11.92 -2.63
CA SER A 212 -19.85 -12.51 -3.68
C SER A 212 -19.52 -14.00 -3.80
N HIS A 213 -20.54 -14.78 -4.13
CA HIS A 213 -20.42 -16.22 -4.39
C HIS A 213 -20.21 -16.47 -5.87
#